data_14a1eafdc6045f50ee214fc897af94a6
#
_entry.id   14a1eafdc6045f50ee214fc897af94a6
#
_cell.length_a   1.000
_cell.length_b   1.000
_cell.length_c   1.000
_cell.angle_alpha   90.00
_cell.angle_beta   90.00
_cell.angle_gamma   90.00
#
_symmetry.space_group_name_H-M   'P 1'
#
loop_
_entity.id
_entity.type
_entity.pdbx_description
1 polymer ?
#
loop_
_entity_poly.entity_id
_entity_poly.type
_entity_poly.pdbx_seq_one_letter_code
_entity_poly.pdbx_strand_id
1 'polypeptide(L)'
;QGPRTIVSSAWNDDMEISNRLLSKDGAKWKEVMDDVFLQKIANTDGVQEVHTVTTAQAMVPWEPEFADKWMREFYEMWMEIPYEDEKKEYQEHPENFGTVLVGIDEKNFEILNESLEQPIDAKAFQQGKTCVIYRNGLSFEDRELLGKTLHAAELGNRDHAFSFVIAGVTDDSTMTGPITGYPPTIIISQDALASLHLDTYTYKACVYYDKVYDTATQSRVEQIVGGSKDARCLKMESRIESMEELKAAQGNMTGVGIGISLILAVIGVMNYINTIIGNIANRRKELAILESIGMTRKQMNHMLMRE
;
A
#
# COMPACT_ATOMS: atom_id res chain seq x y z
N GLN A 1 -19.40 -2.90 -5.42
CA GLN A 1 -18.65 -2.52 -4.20
C GLN A 1 -17.95 -1.21 -4.53
N GLY A 2 -18.25 -0.14 -3.78
CA GLY A 2 -17.73 1.20 -4.09
C GLY A 2 -16.38 1.47 -3.40
N PRO A 3 -15.71 2.60 -3.71
CA PRO A 3 -14.39 2.96 -3.17
C PRO A 3 -14.28 2.91 -1.63
N ARG A 4 -15.41 3.04 -0.92
CA ARG A 4 -15.45 2.96 0.55
C ARG A 4 -15.07 1.60 1.11
N THR A 5 -15.36 0.51 0.40
CA THR A 5 -15.06 -0.85 0.87
C THR A 5 -13.58 -1.17 0.71
N ILE A 6 -12.95 -0.64 -0.35
CA ILE A 6 -11.52 -0.86 -0.60
C ILE A 6 -10.65 -0.13 0.44
N VAL A 7 -11.02 1.10 0.81
CA VAL A 7 -10.27 1.89 1.79
C VAL A 7 -10.48 1.39 3.22
N SER A 8 -11.68 0.92 3.56
CA SER A 8 -11.93 0.37 4.91
C SER A 8 -11.22 -0.97 5.15
N SER A 9 -10.91 -1.72 4.10
CA SER A 9 -10.14 -2.98 4.20
C SER A 9 -8.62 -2.78 4.19
N ALA A 10 -8.13 -1.61 3.75
CA ALA A 10 -6.69 -1.30 3.71
C ALA A 10 -6.16 -0.74 5.05
N TRP A 11 -7.03 -0.26 5.94
CA TRP A 11 -6.66 0.32 7.23
C TRP A 11 -7.16 -0.55 8.37
N ASN A 12 -6.23 -1.28 8.96
CA ASN A 12 -6.54 -2.15 10.10
C ASN A 12 -6.35 -1.41 11.44
N ASP A 13 -5.53 -0.38 11.48
CA ASP A 13 -5.24 0.48 12.64
C ASP A 13 -5.84 1.89 12.48
N ASP A 14 -5.85 2.67 13.55
CA ASP A 14 -6.31 4.07 13.53
C ASP A 14 -5.16 5.04 13.27
N MET A 15 -3.93 4.68 13.68
CA MET A 15 -2.71 5.41 13.38
C MET A 15 -1.52 4.47 13.24
N GLU A 16 -0.75 4.63 12.17
CA GLU A 16 0.56 4.00 12.00
C GLU A 16 1.67 5.02 12.30
N ILE A 17 2.63 4.62 13.13
CA ILE A 17 3.84 5.39 13.42
C ILE A 17 5.02 4.59 12.90
N SER A 18 5.82 5.12 11.99
CA SER A 18 6.94 4.39 11.38
C SER A 18 8.28 5.10 11.53
N ASN A 19 9.34 4.29 11.64
CA ASN A 19 10.72 4.72 11.79
C ASN A 19 11.36 4.93 10.41
N ARG A 20 11.61 6.18 10.05
CA ARG A 20 12.20 6.59 8.76
C ARG A 20 13.69 6.30 8.64
N LEU A 21 14.38 6.03 9.76
CA LEU A 21 15.80 5.73 9.75
C LEU A 21 16.13 4.29 9.36
N LEU A 22 15.12 3.43 9.30
CA LEU A 22 15.28 2.07 8.83
C LEU A 22 15.06 2.05 7.31
N SER A 23 15.97 2.63 6.55
CA SER A 23 15.88 2.74 5.11
C SER A 23 16.84 1.81 4.37
N LYS A 24 16.66 1.71 3.05
CA LYS A 24 17.40 0.85 2.13
C LYS A 24 18.93 0.95 2.15
N ASP A 25 19.46 2.13 2.50
CA ASP A 25 20.82 2.52 2.07
C ASP A 25 21.91 2.10 3.04
N GLY A 26 21.72 1.08 3.88
CA GLY A 26 22.74 0.60 4.83
C GLY A 26 23.17 1.67 5.83
N ALA A 27 22.47 2.81 5.89
CA ALA A 27 22.62 3.80 6.93
C ALA A 27 22.49 3.08 8.28
N LYS A 28 23.25 3.48 9.25
CA LYS A 28 23.22 2.89 10.60
C LYS A 28 21.78 3.00 11.12
N TRP A 29 21.11 1.89 11.15
CA TRP A 29 19.78 1.78 11.71
C TRP A 29 19.82 2.24 13.16
N LYS A 30 18.77 2.94 13.56
CA LYS A 30 18.67 3.48 14.92
C LYS A 30 17.28 3.20 15.47
N GLU A 31 17.22 2.67 16.68
CA GLU A 31 15.97 2.58 17.43
C GLU A 31 15.50 3.98 17.85
N VAL A 32 14.28 4.32 17.46
CA VAL A 32 13.62 5.59 17.81
C VAL A 32 12.25 5.39 18.45
N MET A 33 11.77 4.14 18.48
CA MET A 33 10.53 3.72 19.12
C MET A 33 10.82 2.66 20.19
N ASP A 34 11.64 3.03 21.17
CA ASP A 34 11.99 2.17 22.29
C ASP A 34 10.76 1.82 23.17
N ASP A 35 10.91 0.82 24.04
CA ASP A 35 9.83 0.37 24.93
C ASP A 35 9.21 1.51 25.75
N VAL A 36 10.00 2.49 26.16
CA VAL A 36 9.51 3.65 26.94
C VAL A 36 8.59 4.51 26.08
N PHE A 37 8.95 4.74 24.83
CA PHE A 37 8.12 5.45 23.85
C PHE A 37 6.83 4.70 23.57
N LEU A 38 6.92 3.39 23.26
CA LEU A 38 5.76 2.56 22.98
C LEU A 38 4.81 2.46 24.16
N GLN A 39 5.32 2.32 25.38
CA GLN A 39 4.51 2.34 26.61
C GLN A 39 3.79 3.67 26.83
N LYS A 40 4.42 4.81 26.50
CA LYS A 40 3.74 6.11 26.58
C LYS A 40 2.55 6.18 25.63
N ILE A 41 2.69 5.65 24.41
CA ILE A 41 1.58 5.57 23.45
C ILE A 41 0.50 4.64 24.00
N ALA A 42 0.85 3.43 24.41
CA ALA A 42 -0.09 2.43 24.91
C ALA A 42 -0.87 2.87 26.15
N ASN A 43 -0.25 3.68 27.02
CA ASN A 43 -0.89 4.22 28.24
C ASN A 43 -1.66 5.53 28.00
N THR A 44 -1.79 5.99 26.75
CA THR A 44 -2.55 7.19 26.43
C THR A 44 -4.05 6.91 26.53
N ASP A 45 -4.76 7.79 27.20
CA ASP A 45 -6.22 7.68 27.33
C ASP A 45 -6.90 7.65 25.97
N GLY A 46 -7.72 6.62 25.73
CA GLY A 46 -8.38 6.34 24.45
C GLY A 46 -7.60 5.45 23.48
N VAL A 47 -6.35 5.06 23.81
CA VAL A 47 -5.62 4.01 23.09
C VAL A 47 -6.02 2.66 23.66
N GLN A 48 -6.49 1.76 22.82
CA GLN A 48 -6.89 0.41 23.18
C GLN A 48 -5.69 -0.55 23.15
N GLU A 49 -4.97 -0.57 22.02
CA GLU A 49 -3.87 -1.51 21.77
C GLU A 49 -2.78 -0.84 20.94
N VAL A 50 -1.55 -1.32 21.08
CA VAL A 50 -0.42 -0.97 20.21
C VAL A 50 0.28 -2.25 19.80
N HIS A 51 0.34 -2.51 18.50
CA HIS A 51 1.00 -3.66 17.92
C HIS A 51 2.21 -3.20 17.11
N THR A 52 3.30 -3.96 17.14
CA THR A 52 4.54 -3.55 16.50
C THR A 52 4.96 -4.51 15.39
N VAL A 53 5.65 -3.95 14.41
CA VAL A 53 6.43 -4.68 13.43
C VAL A 53 7.91 -4.37 13.71
N THR A 54 8.63 -5.40 14.09
CA THR A 54 10.06 -5.31 14.46
C THR A 54 10.92 -5.88 13.35
N THR A 55 12.10 -5.33 13.13
CA THR A 55 12.98 -5.76 12.05
C THR A 55 14.40 -6.01 12.52
N ALA A 56 15.09 -6.93 11.83
CA ALA A 56 16.52 -7.14 11.96
C ALA A 56 17.15 -7.27 10.58
N GLN A 57 18.43 -6.90 10.46
CA GLN A 57 19.19 -7.10 9.23
C GLN A 57 19.64 -8.54 9.11
N ALA A 58 19.51 -9.10 7.91
CA ALA A 58 19.90 -10.46 7.59
C ALA A 58 20.53 -10.54 6.20
N MET A 59 21.09 -11.69 5.88
CA MET A 59 21.49 -12.04 4.53
C MET A 59 21.03 -13.46 4.22
N VAL A 60 20.77 -13.72 2.93
CA VAL A 60 20.50 -15.07 2.42
C VAL A 60 21.76 -15.53 1.68
N PRO A 61 22.51 -16.50 2.19
CA PRO A 61 23.68 -17.03 1.49
C PRO A 61 23.28 -17.59 0.13
N TRP A 62 24.18 -17.50 -0.82
CA TRP A 62 23.91 -18.01 -2.16
C TRP A 62 23.70 -19.52 -2.13
N GLU A 63 22.66 -19.98 -2.80
CA GLU A 63 22.36 -21.39 -3.08
C GLU A 63 21.65 -21.51 -4.44
N PRO A 64 21.81 -22.64 -5.17
CA PRO A 64 21.28 -22.76 -6.52
C PRO A 64 19.76 -22.88 -6.61
N GLU A 65 19.10 -23.42 -5.57
CA GLU A 65 17.68 -23.74 -5.63
C GLU A 65 16.76 -22.55 -5.39
N PHE A 66 17.18 -21.62 -4.54
CA PHE A 66 16.38 -20.46 -4.18
C PHE A 66 17.07 -19.14 -4.51
N ALA A 67 18.21 -18.88 -3.85
CA ALA A 67 18.86 -17.57 -3.92
C ALA A 67 19.36 -17.22 -5.34
N ASP A 68 19.91 -18.18 -6.07
CA ASP A 68 20.35 -17.96 -7.46
C ASP A 68 19.20 -17.57 -8.38
N LYS A 69 18.06 -18.27 -8.27
CA LYS A 69 16.88 -17.98 -9.09
C LYS A 69 16.28 -16.63 -8.74
N TRP A 70 16.17 -16.33 -7.44
CA TRP A 70 15.62 -15.07 -6.95
C TRP A 70 16.44 -13.88 -7.46
N MET A 71 17.75 -13.92 -7.27
CA MET A 71 18.65 -12.84 -7.67
C MET A 71 18.75 -12.71 -9.18
N ARG A 72 18.70 -13.81 -9.93
CA ARG A 72 18.64 -13.76 -11.39
C ARG A 72 17.42 -13.00 -11.88
N GLU A 73 16.23 -13.33 -11.36
CA GLU A 73 15.01 -12.63 -11.75
C GLU A 73 15.06 -11.16 -11.34
N PHE A 74 15.53 -10.86 -10.13
CA PHE A 74 15.68 -9.48 -9.66
C PHE A 74 16.60 -8.66 -10.57
N TYR A 75 17.77 -9.17 -10.92
CA TYR A 75 18.70 -8.43 -11.76
C TYR A 75 18.27 -8.33 -13.22
N GLU A 76 17.83 -9.44 -13.82
CA GLU A 76 17.52 -9.48 -15.25
C GLU A 76 16.18 -8.81 -15.58
N MET A 77 15.16 -8.93 -14.72
CA MET A 77 13.82 -8.36 -14.98
C MET A 77 13.62 -6.96 -14.39
N TRP A 78 14.19 -6.69 -13.21
CA TRP A 78 13.94 -5.42 -12.53
C TRP A 78 15.04 -4.39 -12.72
N MET A 79 16.31 -4.86 -12.69
CA MET A 79 17.45 -3.97 -12.85
C MET A 79 17.91 -3.87 -14.30
N GLU A 80 17.43 -4.78 -15.18
CA GLU A 80 17.86 -4.89 -16.58
C GLU A 80 19.40 -5.02 -16.74
N ILE A 81 20.02 -5.72 -15.78
CA ILE A 81 21.48 -5.96 -15.74
C ILE A 81 21.74 -7.46 -15.79
N PRO A 82 22.76 -7.95 -16.53
CA PRO A 82 23.13 -9.37 -16.53
C PRO A 82 23.52 -9.84 -15.12
N TYR A 83 22.81 -10.85 -14.61
CA TYR A 83 23.06 -11.39 -13.27
C TYR A 83 24.42 -12.08 -13.14
N GLU A 84 24.93 -12.65 -14.22
CA GLU A 84 26.21 -13.36 -14.20
C GLU A 84 27.39 -12.46 -13.76
N ASP A 85 27.29 -11.16 -13.98
CA ASP A 85 28.29 -10.19 -13.55
C ASP A 85 28.28 -10.00 -12.03
N GLU A 86 27.11 -10.13 -11.39
CA GLU A 86 26.88 -9.94 -9.95
C GLU A 86 26.93 -11.25 -9.16
N LYS A 87 26.75 -12.38 -9.83
CA LYS A 87 26.67 -13.72 -9.21
C LYS A 87 27.89 -14.05 -8.38
N LYS A 88 29.07 -13.75 -8.90
CA LYS A 88 30.32 -14.02 -8.20
C LYS A 88 30.46 -13.21 -6.92
N GLU A 89 30.10 -11.91 -7.00
CA GLU A 89 30.09 -11.03 -5.84
C GLU A 89 29.12 -11.55 -4.79
N TYR A 90 27.94 -11.97 -5.20
CA TYR A 90 26.92 -12.52 -4.28
C TYR A 90 27.39 -13.84 -3.62
N GLN A 91 28.10 -14.71 -4.37
CA GLN A 91 28.64 -15.95 -3.82
C GLN A 91 29.73 -15.70 -2.78
N GLU A 92 30.63 -14.75 -3.05
CA GLU A 92 31.76 -14.43 -2.20
C GLU A 92 31.38 -13.52 -1.02
N HIS A 93 30.47 -12.55 -1.27
CA HIS A 93 30.09 -11.46 -0.35
C HIS A 93 28.60 -11.28 -0.20
N PRO A 94 27.82 -12.29 0.28
CA PRO A 94 26.38 -12.16 0.45
C PRO A 94 25.97 -11.04 1.43
N GLU A 95 26.88 -10.58 2.28
CA GLU A 95 26.67 -9.43 3.17
C GLU A 95 26.44 -8.12 2.41
N ASN A 96 26.87 -8.00 1.15
CA ASN A 96 26.60 -6.84 0.30
C ASN A 96 25.15 -6.83 -0.24
N PHE A 97 24.43 -7.95 -0.09
CA PHE A 97 23.08 -8.19 -0.58
C PHE A 97 22.10 -8.41 0.58
N GLY A 98 22.17 -7.53 1.56
CA GLY A 98 21.40 -7.64 2.79
C GLY A 98 19.90 -7.59 2.56
N THR A 99 19.18 -8.39 3.31
CA THR A 99 17.74 -8.39 3.42
C THR A 99 17.26 -8.12 4.85
N VAL A 100 15.98 -8.25 5.07
CA VAL A 100 15.34 -7.95 6.34
C VAL A 100 14.56 -9.17 6.85
N LEU A 101 14.76 -9.49 8.13
CA LEU A 101 13.83 -10.28 8.91
C LEU A 101 12.81 -9.34 9.53
N VAL A 102 11.55 -9.71 9.45
CA VAL A 102 10.43 -8.97 10.02
C VAL A 102 9.72 -9.84 11.04
N GLY A 103 9.68 -9.40 12.30
CA GLY A 103 8.94 -10.03 13.38
C GLY A 103 7.58 -9.34 13.56
N ILE A 104 6.51 -10.11 13.50
CA ILE A 104 5.15 -9.63 13.73
C ILE A 104 4.51 -10.36 14.90
N ASP A 105 3.70 -9.66 15.67
CA ASP A 105 2.91 -10.23 16.75
C ASP A 105 1.68 -11.02 16.26
N GLU A 106 0.94 -11.61 17.19
CA GLU A 106 -0.22 -12.44 16.87
C GLU A 106 -1.29 -11.66 16.09
N LYS A 107 -1.54 -10.40 16.44
CA LYS A 107 -2.55 -9.57 15.78
C LYS A 107 -2.17 -9.25 14.35
N ASN A 108 -0.94 -8.82 14.13
CA ASN A 108 -0.41 -8.55 12.80
C ASN A 108 -0.32 -9.83 11.95
N PHE A 109 -0.07 -10.98 12.60
CA PHE A 109 -0.13 -12.28 11.94
C PHE A 109 -1.55 -12.64 11.47
N GLU A 110 -2.57 -12.42 12.29
CA GLU A 110 -3.96 -12.65 11.87
C GLU A 110 -4.29 -11.84 10.61
N ILE A 111 -3.92 -10.56 10.59
CA ILE A 111 -4.15 -9.66 9.44
C ILE A 111 -3.41 -10.17 8.20
N LEU A 112 -2.13 -10.53 8.34
CA LEU A 112 -1.35 -11.10 7.25
C LEU A 112 -1.95 -12.39 6.73
N ASN A 113 -2.32 -13.30 7.64
CA ASN A 113 -2.84 -14.63 7.29
C ASN A 113 -4.20 -14.57 6.58
N GLU A 114 -5.05 -13.59 6.89
CA GLU A 114 -6.29 -13.32 6.17
C GLU A 114 -6.05 -12.81 4.73
N SER A 115 -4.90 -12.18 4.47
CA SER A 115 -4.53 -11.67 3.14
C SER A 115 -3.89 -12.73 2.23
N LEU A 116 -3.45 -13.86 2.78
CA LEU A 116 -2.83 -14.94 2.02
C LEU A 116 -3.86 -15.71 1.20
N GLU A 117 -3.48 -16.17 0.00
CA GLU A 117 -4.34 -17.02 -0.81
C GLU A 117 -4.73 -18.33 -0.08
N GLN A 118 -3.80 -18.87 0.70
CA GLN A 118 -4.02 -20.03 1.57
C GLN A 118 -3.53 -19.69 2.97
N PRO A 119 -4.42 -19.66 3.97
CA PRO A 119 -4.03 -19.44 5.36
C PRO A 119 -3.04 -20.51 5.84
N ILE A 120 -2.03 -20.07 6.59
CA ILE A 120 -0.98 -20.93 7.14
C ILE A 120 -1.26 -21.30 8.60
N ASP A 121 -0.60 -22.36 9.08
CA ASP A 121 -0.73 -22.82 10.46
C ASP A 121 -0.15 -21.81 11.47
N ALA A 122 -0.99 -21.18 12.26
CA ALA A 122 -0.62 -20.18 13.25
C ALA A 122 0.36 -20.73 14.29
N LYS A 123 0.16 -22.00 14.73
CA LYS A 123 1.03 -22.60 15.74
C LYS A 123 2.44 -22.84 15.22
N ALA A 124 2.58 -23.32 13.99
CA ALA A 124 3.88 -23.52 13.37
C ALA A 124 4.61 -22.18 13.17
N PHE A 125 3.88 -21.12 12.79
CA PHE A 125 4.40 -19.77 12.64
C PHE A 125 4.88 -19.22 13.99
N GLN A 126 4.05 -19.28 15.04
CA GLN A 126 4.41 -18.81 16.37
C GLN A 126 5.59 -19.58 16.98
N GLN A 127 5.76 -20.86 16.65
CA GLN A 127 6.91 -21.66 17.07
C GLN A 127 8.21 -21.33 16.32
N GLY A 128 8.18 -20.39 15.38
CA GLY A 128 9.36 -19.99 14.60
C GLY A 128 9.87 -21.03 13.61
N LYS A 129 9.02 -22.00 13.22
CA LYS A 129 9.40 -23.07 12.27
C LYS A 129 9.18 -22.65 10.81
N THR A 130 8.26 -21.71 10.59
CA THR A 130 7.84 -21.29 9.25
C THR A 130 7.94 -19.79 9.09
N CYS A 131 8.06 -19.36 7.84
CA CYS A 131 8.05 -17.96 7.47
C CYS A 131 7.07 -17.70 6.32
N VAL A 132 6.73 -16.42 6.15
CA VAL A 132 6.08 -15.89 4.96
C VAL A 132 7.09 -15.04 4.21
N ILE A 133 7.10 -15.17 2.89
CA ILE A 133 7.99 -14.40 2.01
C ILE A 133 7.22 -13.30 1.32
N TYR A 134 7.75 -12.09 1.35
CA TYR A 134 7.26 -11.01 0.49
C TYR A 134 7.90 -11.12 -0.89
N ARG A 135 7.08 -11.36 -1.93
CA ARG A 135 7.52 -11.62 -3.30
C ARG A 135 8.15 -10.40 -3.98
N ASN A 136 7.83 -9.21 -3.50
CA ASN A 136 8.34 -7.94 -4.05
C ASN A 136 8.13 -7.78 -5.56
N GLY A 137 7.00 -8.26 -6.08
CA GLY A 137 6.64 -8.17 -7.49
C GLY A 137 7.42 -9.07 -8.44
N LEU A 138 8.23 -10.01 -7.94
CA LEU A 138 8.85 -11.05 -8.76
C LEU A 138 7.79 -12.05 -9.26
N SER A 139 8.07 -12.76 -10.35
CA SER A 139 7.08 -13.59 -11.05
C SER A 139 7.06 -15.06 -10.58
N PHE A 140 7.80 -15.41 -9.54
CA PHE A 140 7.74 -16.76 -8.96
C PHE A 140 6.30 -17.16 -8.62
N GLU A 141 5.93 -18.37 -9.05
CA GLU A 141 4.68 -18.96 -8.59
C GLU A 141 4.84 -19.49 -7.14
N ASP A 142 3.80 -19.38 -6.32
CA ASP A 142 3.81 -19.82 -4.93
C ASP A 142 4.30 -21.26 -4.78
N ARG A 143 3.88 -22.17 -5.68
CA ARG A 143 4.34 -23.57 -5.71
C ARG A 143 5.85 -23.77 -5.85
N GLU A 144 6.55 -22.77 -6.37
CA GLU A 144 8.01 -22.83 -6.51
C GLU A 144 8.73 -22.53 -5.21
N LEU A 145 8.06 -21.83 -4.29
CA LEU A 145 8.59 -21.39 -3.01
C LEU A 145 8.05 -22.21 -1.83
N LEU A 146 6.75 -22.52 -1.83
CA LEU A 146 6.09 -23.19 -0.71
C LEU A 146 6.72 -24.54 -0.37
N GLY A 147 6.93 -24.77 0.93
CA GLY A 147 7.51 -26.00 1.46
C GLY A 147 9.02 -26.10 1.35
N LYS A 148 9.71 -25.18 0.67
CA LYS A 148 11.18 -25.14 0.65
C LYS A 148 11.73 -24.58 1.97
N THR A 149 12.95 -25.01 2.31
CA THR A 149 13.68 -24.43 3.43
C THR A 149 14.50 -23.24 2.93
N LEU A 150 14.26 -22.08 3.52
CA LEU A 150 15.09 -20.89 3.31
C LEU A 150 16.17 -20.83 4.37
N HIS A 151 17.41 -20.72 3.93
CA HIS A 151 18.58 -20.51 4.79
C HIS A 151 18.93 -19.02 4.82
N ALA A 152 19.11 -18.49 6.02
CA ALA A 152 19.52 -17.11 6.23
C ALA A 152 20.56 -17.02 7.35
N ALA A 153 21.22 -15.88 7.47
CA ALA A 153 22.18 -15.60 8.53
C ALA A 153 22.12 -14.13 8.94
N GLU A 154 22.70 -13.81 10.09
CA GLU A 154 22.93 -12.44 10.51
C GLU A 154 23.77 -11.69 9.48
N LEU A 155 23.42 -10.45 9.19
CA LEU A 155 24.18 -9.65 8.22
C LEU A 155 25.63 -9.46 8.69
N GLY A 156 26.57 -9.93 7.86
CA GLY A 156 28.02 -9.88 8.16
C GLY A 156 28.52 -11.00 9.08
N ASN A 157 27.67 -11.93 9.51
CA ASN A 157 28.06 -13.07 10.36
C ASN A 157 27.45 -14.37 9.85
N ARG A 158 28.16 -15.06 8.93
CA ARG A 158 27.70 -16.30 8.31
C ARG A 158 27.54 -17.46 9.30
N ASP A 159 28.30 -17.44 10.41
CA ASP A 159 28.27 -18.50 11.42
C ASP A 159 26.98 -18.45 12.27
N HIS A 160 26.33 -17.29 12.34
CA HIS A 160 25.02 -17.13 12.98
C HIS A 160 23.89 -17.39 11.98
N ALA A 161 23.74 -18.64 11.61
CA ALA A 161 22.79 -19.10 10.61
C ALA A 161 21.50 -19.63 11.23
N PHE A 162 20.40 -19.44 10.53
CA PHE A 162 19.08 -19.94 10.89
C PHE A 162 18.30 -20.33 9.63
N SER A 163 17.21 -21.06 9.79
CA SER A 163 16.42 -21.51 8.65
C SER A 163 14.94 -21.60 8.98
N PHE A 164 14.10 -21.41 7.96
CA PHE A 164 12.65 -21.46 8.05
C PHE A 164 12.07 -22.23 6.87
N VAL A 165 10.97 -22.93 7.09
CA VAL A 165 10.17 -23.49 6.00
C VAL A 165 9.25 -22.38 5.46
N ILE A 166 9.27 -22.14 4.16
CA ILE A 166 8.38 -21.19 3.52
C ILE A 166 6.96 -21.78 3.53
N ALA A 167 6.09 -21.19 4.35
CA ALA A 167 4.71 -21.63 4.49
C ALA A 167 3.73 -20.76 3.71
N GLY A 168 4.10 -19.51 3.42
CA GLY A 168 3.26 -18.56 2.69
C GLY A 168 4.10 -17.60 1.84
N VAL A 169 3.44 -17.02 0.85
CA VAL A 169 3.99 -15.95 -0.01
C VAL A 169 2.97 -14.84 -0.06
N THR A 170 3.41 -13.60 0.04
CA THR A 170 2.54 -12.42 -0.03
C THR A 170 3.09 -11.38 -1.00
N ASP A 171 2.19 -10.67 -1.67
CA ASP A 171 2.47 -9.43 -2.40
C ASP A 171 2.04 -8.18 -1.61
N ASP A 172 1.42 -8.37 -0.45
CA ASP A 172 1.03 -7.28 0.44
C ASP A 172 2.24 -6.76 1.23
N SER A 173 2.57 -5.49 1.02
CA SER A 173 3.70 -4.82 1.67
C SER A 173 3.38 -4.29 3.07
N THR A 174 2.19 -4.49 3.58
CA THR A 174 1.74 -3.91 4.87
C THR A 174 2.61 -4.36 6.04
N MET A 175 3.07 -5.63 6.03
CA MET A 175 3.86 -6.23 7.12
C MET A 175 5.32 -6.50 6.73
N THR A 176 5.88 -5.80 5.73
CA THR A 176 7.20 -6.15 5.19
C THR A 176 8.38 -5.45 5.84
N GLY A 177 8.16 -4.43 6.63
CA GLY A 177 9.27 -3.61 7.10
C GLY A 177 9.94 -2.80 5.98
N PRO A 178 11.19 -2.35 6.16
CA PRO A 178 11.94 -1.67 5.12
C PRO A 178 12.35 -2.65 4.02
N ILE A 179 11.98 -2.34 2.77
CA ILE A 179 12.29 -3.20 1.61
C ILE A 179 13.67 -2.85 1.07
N THR A 180 14.57 -3.82 1.03
CA THR A 180 15.95 -3.64 0.56
C THR A 180 16.12 -3.85 -0.95
N GLY A 181 15.18 -4.58 -1.58
CA GLY A 181 15.27 -4.94 -3.00
C GLY A 181 16.07 -6.20 -3.30
N TYR A 182 16.87 -6.70 -2.35
CA TYR A 182 17.63 -7.95 -2.47
C TYR A 182 16.82 -9.17 -1.98
N PRO A 183 17.45 -10.35 -1.76
CA PRO A 183 16.74 -11.57 -1.41
C PRO A 183 15.67 -11.35 -0.37
N PRO A 184 14.63 -12.15 -0.33
CA PRO A 184 13.29 -11.75 0.09
C PRO A 184 13.27 -11.17 1.50
N THR A 185 12.35 -10.22 1.73
CA THR A 185 11.92 -9.91 3.09
C THR A 185 11.27 -11.16 3.68
N ILE A 186 11.76 -11.58 4.84
CA ILE A 186 11.36 -12.81 5.52
C ILE A 186 10.52 -12.42 6.74
N ILE A 187 9.24 -12.79 6.74
CA ILE A 187 8.31 -12.48 7.82
C ILE A 187 8.18 -13.71 8.73
N ILE A 188 8.43 -13.53 10.02
CA ILE A 188 8.38 -14.56 11.07
C ILE A 188 7.61 -14.03 12.29
N SER A 189 7.36 -14.87 13.28
CA SER A 189 6.79 -14.39 14.54
C SER A 189 7.79 -13.53 15.30
N GLN A 190 7.28 -12.57 16.07
CA GLN A 190 8.10 -11.70 16.92
C GLN A 190 8.91 -12.47 17.95
N ASP A 191 8.34 -13.54 18.52
CA ASP A 191 9.03 -14.42 19.46
C ASP A 191 10.16 -15.20 18.79
N ALA A 192 9.95 -15.65 17.55
CA ALA A 192 11.02 -16.27 16.76
C ALA A 192 12.16 -15.30 16.50
N LEU A 193 11.85 -14.05 16.09
CA LEU A 193 12.85 -13.02 15.86
C LEU A 193 13.64 -12.73 17.15
N ALA A 194 12.97 -12.59 18.29
CA ALA A 194 13.62 -12.36 19.58
C ALA A 194 14.56 -13.51 19.98
N SER A 195 14.19 -14.75 19.66
CA SER A 195 15.00 -15.93 19.97
C SER A 195 16.31 -16.02 19.18
N LEU A 196 16.42 -15.30 18.07
CA LEU A 196 17.63 -15.24 17.25
C LEU A 196 18.71 -14.32 17.85
N HIS A 197 18.42 -13.55 18.87
CA HIS A 197 19.37 -12.64 19.54
C HIS A 197 20.10 -11.66 18.60
N LEU A 198 19.40 -11.19 17.55
CA LEU A 198 19.88 -10.19 16.61
C LEU A 198 19.64 -8.77 17.16
N ASP A 199 20.35 -7.79 16.64
CA ASP A 199 20.01 -6.39 16.83
C ASP A 199 18.67 -6.11 16.15
N THR A 200 17.65 -5.77 16.92
CA THR A 200 16.29 -5.53 16.45
C THR A 200 15.91 -4.06 16.58
N TYR A 201 15.03 -3.62 15.67
CA TYR A 201 14.55 -2.25 15.61
C TYR A 201 13.05 -2.24 15.34
N THR A 202 12.31 -1.39 16.03
CA THR A 202 10.89 -1.20 15.77
C THR A 202 10.72 -0.41 14.48
N TYR A 203 10.18 -1.07 13.45
CA TYR A 203 9.92 -0.44 12.16
C TYR A 203 8.66 0.41 12.20
N LYS A 204 7.57 -0.16 12.73
CA LYS A 204 6.32 0.57 12.91
C LYS A 204 5.54 0.11 14.12
N ALA A 205 4.70 1.01 14.61
CA ALA A 205 3.71 0.77 15.64
C ALA A 205 2.32 1.08 15.07
N CYS A 206 1.43 0.09 15.11
CA CYS A 206 0.03 0.18 14.74
C CYS A 206 -0.79 0.48 15.99
N VAL A 207 -1.40 1.64 16.05
CA VAL A 207 -2.15 2.12 17.22
C VAL A 207 -3.66 2.00 16.97
N TYR A 208 -4.36 1.34 17.88
CA TYR A 208 -5.81 1.15 17.83
C TYR A 208 -6.47 1.98 18.94
N TYR A 209 -7.57 2.66 18.61
CA TYR A 209 -8.30 3.49 19.56
C TYR A 209 -9.54 2.78 20.09
N ASP A 210 -9.96 3.13 21.31
CA ASP A 210 -11.20 2.67 21.91
C ASP A 210 -12.44 3.03 21.08
N LYS A 211 -12.35 4.15 20.36
CA LYS A 211 -13.44 4.67 19.53
C LYS A 211 -12.94 4.97 18.12
N VAL A 212 -13.68 4.53 17.15
CA VAL A 212 -13.42 4.82 15.74
C VAL A 212 -13.50 6.33 15.48
N TYR A 213 -12.51 6.88 14.77
CA TYR A 213 -12.38 8.31 14.45
C TYR A 213 -12.26 9.24 15.67
N ASP A 214 -11.59 8.81 16.73
CA ASP A 214 -11.33 9.60 17.93
C ASP A 214 -10.20 10.62 17.71
N THR A 215 -10.58 11.82 17.26
CA THR A 215 -9.65 12.92 17.01
C THR A 215 -8.96 13.42 18.28
N ALA A 216 -9.59 13.25 19.47
CA ALA A 216 -8.99 13.65 20.74
C ALA A 216 -7.86 12.70 21.13
N THR A 217 -8.04 11.40 20.95
CA THR A 217 -6.98 10.40 21.15
C THR A 217 -5.86 10.58 20.12
N GLN A 218 -6.21 10.81 18.83
CA GLN A 218 -5.21 11.13 17.81
C GLN A 218 -4.33 12.30 18.25
N SER A 219 -4.91 13.43 18.65
CA SER A 219 -4.14 14.61 19.07
C SER A 219 -3.23 14.35 20.26
N ARG A 220 -3.63 13.48 21.21
CA ARG A 220 -2.77 13.06 22.32
C ARG A 220 -1.57 12.24 21.85
N VAL A 221 -1.80 11.28 20.95
CA VAL A 221 -0.72 10.47 20.34
C VAL A 221 0.25 11.35 19.57
N GLU A 222 -0.27 12.26 18.72
CA GLU A 222 0.53 13.23 17.96
C GLU A 222 1.41 14.11 18.86
N GLN A 223 0.89 14.55 20.00
CA GLN A 223 1.67 15.31 20.98
C GLN A 223 2.83 14.51 21.58
N ILE A 224 2.61 13.22 21.86
CA ILE A 224 3.67 12.33 22.38
C ILE A 224 4.75 12.14 21.31
N VAL A 225 4.35 11.85 20.07
CA VAL A 225 5.28 11.67 18.93
C VAL A 225 6.05 12.97 18.68
N GLY A 226 5.35 14.11 18.60
CA GLY A 226 5.95 15.42 18.38
C GLY A 226 6.86 15.89 19.51
N GLY A 227 6.60 15.45 20.74
CA GLY A 227 7.45 15.71 21.92
C GLY A 227 8.64 14.75 22.06
N SER A 228 8.76 13.73 21.22
CA SER A 228 9.90 12.82 21.22
C SER A 228 11.18 13.51 20.72
N LYS A 229 12.32 13.12 21.31
CA LYS A 229 13.65 13.60 20.86
C LYS A 229 13.94 13.28 19.39
N ASP A 230 13.35 12.21 18.88
CA ASP A 230 13.53 11.68 17.53
C ASP A 230 12.30 11.93 16.63
N ALA A 231 11.40 12.87 16.99
CA ALA A 231 10.16 13.17 16.27
C ALA A 231 10.34 13.34 14.74
N ARG A 232 11.47 13.95 14.31
CA ARG A 232 11.77 14.14 12.87
C ARG A 232 12.07 12.85 12.12
N CYS A 233 12.38 11.78 12.84
CA CYS A 233 12.68 10.47 12.31
C CYS A 233 11.43 9.58 12.25
N LEU A 234 10.33 10.04 12.80
CA LEU A 234 9.06 9.33 12.82
C LEU A 234 8.13 9.88 11.74
N LYS A 235 7.38 8.99 11.10
CA LYS A 235 6.28 9.31 10.20
C LYS A 235 5.00 8.82 10.86
N MET A 236 3.97 9.64 10.86
CA MET A 236 2.63 9.27 11.27
C MET A 236 1.72 9.21 10.05
N GLU A 237 0.88 8.20 9.99
CA GLU A 237 -0.21 8.08 9.03
C GLU A 237 -1.50 7.82 9.79
N SER A 238 -2.46 8.72 9.67
CA SER A 238 -3.73 8.67 10.37
C SER A 238 -4.85 8.21 9.44
N ARG A 239 -5.64 7.25 9.91
CA ARG A 239 -6.86 6.82 9.25
C ARG A 239 -7.86 7.97 9.09
N ILE A 240 -7.97 8.85 10.09
CA ILE A 240 -8.88 9.99 10.06
C ILE A 240 -8.50 10.93 8.91
N GLU A 241 -7.23 11.33 8.84
CA GLU A 241 -6.72 12.23 7.80
C GLU A 241 -6.86 11.61 6.40
N SER A 242 -6.48 10.35 6.25
CA SER A 242 -6.60 9.64 4.97
C SER A 242 -8.05 9.55 4.48
N MET A 243 -9.00 9.35 5.40
CA MET A 243 -10.43 9.34 5.06
C MET A 243 -10.95 10.74 4.70
N GLU A 244 -10.45 11.79 5.34
CA GLU A 244 -10.80 13.18 5.01
C GLU A 244 -10.25 13.58 3.64
N GLU A 245 -9.00 13.25 3.35
CA GLU A 245 -8.39 13.46 2.04
C GLU A 245 -9.15 12.73 0.92
N LEU A 246 -9.55 11.48 1.18
CA LEU A 246 -10.33 10.70 0.21
C LEU A 246 -11.70 11.35 -0.05
N LYS A 247 -12.38 11.81 1.00
CA LYS A 247 -13.67 12.52 0.86
C LYS A 247 -13.53 13.82 0.06
N ALA A 248 -12.45 14.58 0.34
CA ALA A 248 -12.14 15.80 -0.40
C ALA A 248 -11.87 15.51 -1.88
N ALA A 249 -11.08 14.48 -2.19
CA ALA A 249 -10.79 14.05 -3.56
C ALA A 249 -12.07 13.63 -4.30
N GLN A 250 -12.95 12.85 -3.67
CA GLN A 250 -14.25 12.46 -4.24
C GLN A 250 -15.14 13.66 -4.50
N GLY A 251 -15.18 14.63 -3.58
CA GLY A 251 -15.92 15.88 -3.74
C GLY A 251 -15.46 16.68 -4.96
N ASN A 252 -14.15 16.80 -5.13
CA ASN A 252 -13.54 17.49 -6.28
C ASN A 252 -13.87 16.78 -7.61
N MET A 253 -13.79 15.45 -7.68
CA MET A 253 -14.16 14.68 -8.87
C MET A 253 -15.64 14.86 -9.24
N THR A 254 -16.52 14.87 -8.26
CA THR A 254 -17.96 15.13 -8.47
C THR A 254 -18.18 16.52 -9.03
N GLY A 255 -17.50 17.53 -8.49
CA GLY A 255 -17.57 18.92 -8.97
C GLY A 255 -17.13 19.07 -10.44
N VAL A 256 -16.02 18.44 -10.83
CA VAL A 256 -15.53 18.41 -12.21
C VAL A 256 -16.54 17.69 -13.13
N GLY A 257 -17.09 16.56 -12.70
CA GLY A 257 -18.10 15.80 -13.46
C GLY A 257 -19.36 16.63 -13.74
N ILE A 258 -19.88 17.35 -12.74
CA ILE A 258 -21.03 18.26 -12.90
C ILE A 258 -20.66 19.41 -13.86
N GLY A 259 -19.49 20.00 -13.74
CA GLY A 259 -19.02 21.08 -14.62
C GLY A 259 -18.98 20.64 -16.10
N ILE A 260 -18.39 19.48 -16.38
CA ILE A 260 -18.34 18.91 -17.74
C ILE A 260 -19.75 18.62 -18.27
N SER A 261 -20.62 18.03 -17.45
CA SER A 261 -21.99 17.72 -17.86
C SER A 261 -22.78 18.98 -18.20
N LEU A 262 -22.60 20.06 -17.46
CA LEU A 262 -23.25 21.35 -17.73
C LEU A 262 -22.75 21.97 -19.05
N ILE A 263 -21.46 21.90 -19.32
CA ILE A 263 -20.89 22.38 -20.61
C ILE A 263 -21.46 21.57 -21.77
N LEU A 264 -21.52 20.23 -21.65
CA LEU A 264 -22.09 19.38 -22.68
C LEU A 264 -23.58 19.67 -22.92
N ALA A 265 -24.33 19.93 -21.85
CA ALA A 265 -25.76 20.33 -21.96
C ALA A 265 -25.90 21.65 -22.73
N VAL A 266 -25.09 22.66 -22.43
CA VAL A 266 -25.09 23.94 -23.14
C VAL A 266 -24.77 23.75 -24.63
N ILE A 267 -23.73 22.97 -24.95
CA ILE A 267 -23.36 22.63 -26.34
C ILE A 267 -24.52 21.93 -27.05
N GLY A 268 -25.18 20.99 -26.40
CA GLY A 268 -26.33 20.27 -26.95
C GLY A 268 -27.48 21.21 -27.27
N VAL A 269 -27.82 22.13 -26.37
CA VAL A 269 -28.86 23.15 -26.59
C VAL A 269 -28.46 24.08 -27.74
N MET A 270 -27.21 24.55 -27.80
CA MET A 270 -26.72 25.41 -28.89
C MET A 270 -26.81 24.70 -30.27
N ASN A 271 -26.41 23.43 -30.33
CA ASN A 271 -26.52 22.63 -31.55
C ASN A 271 -27.99 22.45 -31.99
N TYR A 272 -28.88 22.19 -31.03
CA TYR A 272 -30.32 22.09 -31.30
C TYR A 272 -30.89 23.40 -31.86
N ILE A 273 -30.56 24.55 -31.26
CA ILE A 273 -30.95 25.86 -31.74
C ILE A 273 -30.44 26.12 -33.16
N ASN A 274 -29.15 25.84 -33.42
CA ASN A 274 -28.55 25.99 -34.74
C ASN A 274 -29.26 25.12 -35.80
N THR A 275 -29.63 23.90 -35.43
CA THR A 275 -30.38 22.99 -36.33
C THR A 275 -31.76 23.56 -36.68
N ILE A 276 -32.50 24.09 -35.69
CA ILE A 276 -33.79 24.71 -35.91
C ILE A 276 -33.66 25.95 -36.81
N ILE A 277 -32.69 26.84 -36.51
CA ILE A 277 -32.45 28.03 -37.33
C ILE A 277 -32.11 27.64 -38.77
N GLY A 278 -31.25 26.63 -38.95
CA GLY A 278 -30.88 26.11 -40.28
C GLY A 278 -32.08 25.55 -41.05
N ASN A 279 -32.92 24.80 -40.41
CA ASN A 279 -34.16 24.25 -40.98
C ASN A 279 -35.13 25.36 -41.41
N ILE A 280 -35.34 26.36 -40.56
CA ILE A 280 -36.18 27.51 -40.91
C ILE A 280 -35.60 28.30 -42.07
N ALA A 281 -34.28 28.59 -42.07
CA ALA A 281 -33.61 29.30 -43.14
C ALA A 281 -33.69 28.56 -44.51
N ASN A 282 -33.53 27.25 -44.51
CA ASN A 282 -33.66 26.46 -45.73
C ASN A 282 -35.08 26.40 -46.29
N ARG A 283 -36.11 26.47 -45.43
CA ARG A 283 -37.52 26.48 -45.82
C ARG A 283 -38.10 27.89 -46.04
N ARG A 284 -37.28 28.93 -46.06
CA ARG A 284 -37.69 30.33 -46.16
C ARG A 284 -38.54 30.59 -47.41
N LYS A 285 -38.23 29.95 -48.54
CA LYS A 285 -38.97 30.07 -49.80
C LYS A 285 -40.33 29.41 -49.68
N GLU A 286 -40.45 28.24 -49.07
CA GLU A 286 -41.71 27.54 -48.85
C GLU A 286 -42.65 28.31 -47.92
N LEU A 287 -42.10 28.88 -46.83
CA LEU A 287 -42.82 29.73 -45.92
C LEU A 287 -43.34 31.00 -46.59
N ALA A 288 -42.58 31.62 -47.47
CA ALA A 288 -43.01 32.79 -48.23
C ALA A 288 -44.15 32.44 -49.22
N ILE A 289 -44.15 31.27 -49.81
CA ILE A 289 -45.24 30.80 -50.67
C ILE A 289 -46.51 30.58 -49.83
N LEU A 290 -46.41 29.99 -48.66
CA LEU A 290 -47.57 29.77 -47.76
C LEU A 290 -48.15 31.14 -47.28
N GLU A 291 -47.35 32.12 -47.01
CA GLU A 291 -47.78 33.48 -46.67
C GLU A 291 -48.50 34.16 -47.87
N SER A 292 -48.02 33.92 -49.08
CA SER A 292 -48.63 34.48 -50.29
C SER A 292 -49.99 33.90 -50.67
N ILE A 293 -50.27 32.64 -50.26
CA ILE A 293 -51.59 32.00 -50.43
C ILE A 293 -52.54 32.31 -49.26
N GLY A 294 -52.17 33.20 -48.33
CA GLY A 294 -53.06 33.67 -47.29
C GLY A 294 -52.92 33.02 -45.89
N MET A 295 -51.87 32.22 -45.68
CA MET A 295 -51.60 31.67 -44.36
C MET A 295 -51.13 32.76 -43.38
N THR A 296 -51.78 32.90 -42.24
CA THR A 296 -51.39 33.88 -41.24
C THR A 296 -50.10 33.45 -40.50
N ARG A 297 -49.31 34.42 -40.04
CA ARG A 297 -48.10 34.16 -39.23
C ARG A 297 -48.35 33.27 -38.01
N LYS A 298 -49.54 33.38 -37.42
CA LYS A 298 -49.92 32.56 -36.26
C LYS A 298 -50.10 31.08 -36.63
N GLN A 299 -50.68 30.78 -37.79
CA GLN A 299 -50.82 29.44 -38.33
C GLN A 299 -49.48 28.85 -38.73
N MET A 300 -48.61 29.64 -39.33
CA MET A 300 -47.25 29.25 -39.74
C MET A 300 -46.37 28.91 -38.52
N ASN A 301 -46.40 29.74 -37.46
CA ASN A 301 -45.68 29.44 -36.23
C ASN A 301 -46.20 28.18 -35.53
N HIS A 302 -47.49 27.93 -35.59
CA HIS A 302 -48.08 26.72 -35.00
C HIS A 302 -47.71 25.44 -35.78
N MET A 303 -47.56 25.54 -37.07
CA MET A 303 -47.09 24.49 -37.92
C MET A 303 -45.61 24.15 -37.64
N LEU A 304 -44.74 25.18 -37.56
CA LEU A 304 -43.31 25.01 -37.23
C LEU A 304 -43.06 24.47 -35.82
N MET A 305 -43.96 24.71 -34.87
CA MET A 305 -43.85 24.17 -33.51
C MET A 305 -44.32 22.73 -33.38
N ARG A 306 -45.06 22.20 -34.35
CA ARG A 306 -45.53 20.80 -34.39
C ARG A 306 -44.59 19.84 -35.14
N GLU A 307 -43.70 20.35 -35.97
CA GLU A 307 -42.61 19.60 -36.63
C GLU A 307 -41.35 19.51 -35.72
#